data_cf805684bfebbe99c33d8cee72abcd47
#
_entry.id   cf805684bfebbe99c33d8cee72abcd47
#
_cell.length_a   1.000
_cell.length_b   1.000
_cell.length_c   1.000
_cell.angle_alpha   90.00
_cell.angle_beta   90.00
_cell.angle_gamma   90.00
#
_symmetry.space_group_name_H-M   'P 1'
#
loop_
_entity.id
_entity.type
_entity.pdbx_description
1 polymer ?
#
loop_
_entity_poly.entity_id
_entity_poly.type
_entity_poly.pdbx_seq_one_letter_code
_entity_poly.pdbx_strand_id
1 'polypeptide(L)'
;MNGVNPNEYRRGWIVRWATPFLTAIALLSLRGEVLAQEGSEVTFARDIAPLIQQNCQECHQPGSIAPMSLIEYDDVRLWAPRIRERVAARIMPPWHVNPYLGIQDFKNSRALTEQEIATFVSWADAGAPEGDPDDLPAPVSFPTGENYRMLHVLGPPDLVIKTDPFTVPAHGNDQWWRPEVPTGLTTDRWVRALEVLPSYPLGRSVTHHFLATAVQETNLGGLLTEWAVGKVGEQYAEGTGKLLEADGSIDFEVHYFPSGTEVPNDQVSLGIWLYPEGYEPEFPTVLRMFNIAPQGSLEIPPHSTPIFENSFVMRTPVRIQSFQAHQHLRGKGMSMEAIYPNGRKQLLGLIDNFQFNWHNNYIFSDDVAPLLPAGTILKFNMWFDNTENNPSNPHPGDFVTWGDRAADEMGHAWVGVTSLTEEDYERLVAERGARPVADRQE
;
A
#
# COMPACT_ATOMS: atom_id res chain seq x y z
N MET A 1 -3.02 70.78 -8.90
CA MET A 1 -2.36 71.92 -8.18
C MET A 1 -1.06 71.36 -7.62
N ASN A 2 0.03 71.90 -8.14
CA ASN A 2 1.41 72.01 -7.64
C ASN A 2 2.08 70.63 -7.26
N GLY A 3 3.01 70.16 -7.95
CA GLY A 3 4.13 70.71 -8.75
C GLY A 3 5.27 71.14 -7.83
N VAL A 4 6.39 70.37 -7.84
CA VAL A 4 7.73 70.91 -7.99
C VAL A 4 8.77 69.79 -8.00
N ASN A 5 9.54 69.80 -9.04
CA ASN A 5 10.75 69.12 -9.41
C ASN A 5 11.94 70.06 -9.07
N PRO A 6 13.16 69.79 -9.51
CA PRO A 6 14.27 69.03 -8.93
C PRO A 6 15.53 69.90 -8.74
N ASN A 7 16.64 69.22 -8.61
CA ASN A 7 18.03 69.69 -8.92
C ASN A 7 18.82 70.49 -7.90
N GLU A 8 20.07 70.02 -7.94
CA GLU A 8 21.36 70.70 -7.78
C GLU A 8 21.96 70.79 -6.38
N TYR A 9 23.16 70.17 -6.24
CA TYR A 9 24.39 70.94 -6.22
C TYR A 9 25.64 70.08 -6.39
N ARG A 10 26.46 70.58 -7.29
CA ARG A 10 27.83 70.15 -7.63
C ARG A 10 28.86 70.63 -6.62
N ARG A 11 30.03 69.99 -6.72
CA ARG A 11 31.44 70.45 -6.51
C ARG A 11 32.10 69.96 -5.22
N GLY A 12 33.22 69.25 -5.42
CA GLY A 12 34.53 69.71 -5.02
C GLY A 12 35.63 68.67 -5.19
N TRP A 13 36.52 68.92 -6.10
CA TRP A 13 37.75 68.21 -6.33
C TRP A 13 38.73 68.38 -5.17
N ILE A 14 39.41 67.28 -4.74
CA ILE A 14 40.80 67.34 -4.26
C ILE A 14 41.51 66.04 -4.67
N VAL A 15 42.51 66.25 -5.57
CA VAL A 15 43.51 65.28 -5.96
C VAL A 15 44.61 65.26 -4.90
N ARG A 16 44.97 64.10 -4.38
CA ARG A 16 46.24 63.92 -3.66
C ARG A 16 46.87 62.62 -4.13
N TRP A 17 48.05 62.81 -4.74
CA TRP A 17 48.98 61.77 -5.12
C TRP A 17 49.67 61.17 -3.90
N ALA A 18 49.75 59.85 -3.79
CA ALA A 18 50.71 59.13 -2.95
C ALA A 18 51.02 57.76 -3.53
N THR A 19 52.22 57.66 -4.02
CA THR A 19 53.20 56.57 -4.25
C THR A 19 52.75 55.11 -4.10
N PRO A 20 53.23 54.25 -5.03
CA PRO A 20 52.93 52.82 -4.98
C PRO A 20 53.85 52.07 -4.01
N PHE A 21 53.30 51.39 -3.05
CA PHE A 21 53.97 50.30 -2.33
C PHE A 21 53.75 48.98 -3.12
N LEU A 22 54.81 48.49 -3.70
CA LEU A 22 54.90 47.12 -4.24
C LEU A 22 54.88 46.12 -3.07
N THR A 23 53.76 45.52 -2.83
CA THR A 23 53.66 44.34 -1.98
C THR A 23 53.49 43.12 -2.90
N ALA A 24 54.52 42.33 -3.00
CA ALA A 24 54.49 41.05 -3.67
C ALA A 24 53.60 40.07 -2.85
N ILE A 25 52.41 39.84 -3.34
CA ILE A 25 51.54 38.75 -2.83
C ILE A 25 52.01 37.47 -3.52
N ALA A 26 52.72 36.63 -2.75
CA ALA A 26 52.97 35.26 -3.13
C ALA A 26 51.66 34.52 -3.19
N LEU A 27 51.15 34.24 -4.37
CA LEU A 27 50.08 33.30 -4.63
C LEU A 27 50.57 31.88 -4.26
N LEU A 28 50.45 31.47 -3.01
CA LEU A 28 50.37 30.06 -2.66
C LEU A 28 49.09 29.51 -3.29
N SER A 29 49.23 28.85 -4.43
CA SER A 29 48.24 27.95 -4.98
C SER A 29 48.10 26.74 -4.01
N LEU A 30 47.27 26.88 -3.02
CA LEU A 30 46.65 25.73 -2.34
C LEU A 30 45.78 25.03 -3.40
N ARG A 31 46.37 24.07 -4.11
CA ARG A 31 45.62 22.99 -4.69
C ARG A 31 45.01 22.24 -3.51
N GLY A 32 43.83 22.63 -3.14
CA GLY A 32 42.94 21.75 -2.41
C GLY A 32 42.70 20.55 -3.33
N GLU A 33 43.42 19.47 -3.09
CA GLU A 33 42.93 18.17 -3.51
C GLU A 33 41.60 18.00 -2.77
N VAL A 34 40.52 18.23 -3.50
CA VAL A 34 39.24 17.67 -3.15
C VAL A 34 39.50 16.15 -3.20
N LEU A 35 39.82 15.57 -2.04
CA LEU A 35 39.68 14.16 -1.86
C LEU A 35 38.20 13.90 -2.14
N ALA A 36 37.88 13.59 -3.38
CA ALA A 36 36.67 12.86 -3.71
C ALA A 36 36.80 11.62 -2.83
N GLN A 37 35.96 11.59 -1.80
CA GLN A 37 35.73 10.38 -1.05
C GLN A 37 35.30 9.39 -2.15
N GLU A 38 36.17 8.43 -2.48
CA GLU A 38 35.84 7.31 -3.34
C GLU A 38 34.70 6.58 -2.61
N GLY A 39 33.48 7.03 -2.85
CA GLY A 39 32.30 6.24 -2.54
C GLY A 39 32.48 4.96 -3.35
N SER A 40 32.63 3.83 -2.67
CA SER A 40 32.75 2.55 -3.36
C SER A 40 31.61 2.45 -4.38
N GLU A 41 31.97 2.11 -5.61
CA GLU A 41 31.00 1.94 -6.70
C GLU A 41 29.85 1.05 -6.24
N VAL A 42 28.61 1.46 -6.52
CA VAL A 42 27.42 0.67 -6.17
C VAL A 42 27.42 -0.58 -7.05
N THR A 43 27.35 -1.76 -6.44
CA THR A 43 27.39 -3.04 -7.15
C THR A 43 26.13 -3.87 -6.89
N PHE A 44 25.86 -4.80 -7.79
CA PHE A 44 24.71 -5.72 -7.62
C PHE A 44 24.88 -6.56 -6.35
N ALA A 45 26.00 -7.26 -6.20
CA ALA A 45 26.18 -8.22 -5.13
C ALA A 45 26.01 -7.61 -3.73
N ARG A 46 26.69 -6.46 -3.51
CA ARG A 46 26.72 -5.81 -2.20
C ARG A 46 25.49 -4.96 -1.90
N ASP A 47 25.01 -4.17 -2.89
CA ASP A 47 24.06 -3.09 -2.63
C ASP A 47 22.65 -3.37 -3.17
N ILE A 48 22.56 -4.03 -4.35
CA ILE A 48 21.28 -4.20 -5.05
C ILE A 48 20.60 -5.54 -4.70
N ALA A 49 21.38 -6.62 -4.62
CA ALA A 49 20.81 -7.95 -4.34
C ALA A 49 20.05 -7.99 -3.00
N PRO A 50 20.55 -7.41 -1.89
CA PRO A 50 19.79 -7.35 -0.65
C PRO A 50 18.46 -6.60 -0.79
N LEU A 51 18.45 -5.47 -1.50
CA LEU A 51 17.24 -4.68 -1.72
C LEU A 51 16.23 -5.41 -2.58
N ILE A 52 16.69 -6.11 -3.63
CA ILE A 52 15.84 -6.93 -4.49
C ILE A 52 15.25 -8.11 -3.72
N GLN A 53 16.06 -8.78 -2.90
CA GLN A 53 15.57 -9.88 -2.05
C GLN A 53 14.46 -9.41 -1.11
N GLN A 54 14.65 -8.28 -0.47
CA GLN A 54 13.70 -7.76 0.51
C GLN A 54 12.40 -7.26 -0.13
N ASN A 55 12.47 -6.59 -1.28
CA ASN A 55 11.34 -5.80 -1.80
C ASN A 55 10.76 -6.29 -3.13
N CYS A 56 11.45 -7.18 -3.86
CA CYS A 56 11.09 -7.51 -5.25
C CYS A 56 10.88 -9.02 -5.49
N GLN A 57 11.79 -9.87 -4.98
CA GLN A 57 11.85 -11.29 -5.34
C GLN A 57 10.61 -12.07 -4.95
N GLU A 58 9.89 -11.65 -3.93
CA GLU A 58 8.63 -12.27 -3.54
C GLU A 58 7.64 -12.41 -4.71
N CYS A 59 7.60 -11.38 -5.57
CA CYS A 59 6.77 -11.38 -6.78
C CYS A 59 7.58 -11.75 -8.04
N HIS A 60 8.86 -11.36 -8.08
CA HIS A 60 9.74 -11.52 -9.23
C HIS A 60 10.62 -12.79 -9.11
N GLN A 61 9.99 -13.93 -9.09
CA GLN A 61 10.64 -15.25 -9.06
C GLN A 61 9.92 -16.21 -10.01
N PRO A 62 10.56 -17.29 -10.46
CA PRO A 62 9.93 -18.29 -11.33
C PRO A 62 8.62 -18.83 -10.73
N GLY A 63 7.54 -18.85 -11.51
CA GLY A 63 6.23 -19.31 -11.08
C GLY A 63 5.45 -18.36 -10.18
N SER A 64 5.94 -17.14 -9.93
CA SER A 64 5.18 -16.09 -9.24
C SER A 64 4.45 -15.19 -10.24
N ILE A 65 3.85 -14.09 -9.76
CA ILE A 65 2.95 -13.25 -10.54
C ILE A 65 3.67 -12.32 -11.53
N ALA A 66 4.91 -11.93 -11.24
CA ALA A 66 5.64 -11.04 -12.11
C ALA A 66 6.15 -11.75 -13.39
N PRO A 67 6.19 -11.04 -14.53
CA PRO A 67 6.53 -11.66 -15.82
C PRO A 67 8.02 -12.00 -15.99
N MET A 68 8.88 -11.55 -15.07
CA MET A 68 10.32 -11.82 -15.12
C MET A 68 10.87 -12.16 -13.74
N SER A 69 11.89 -13.00 -13.71
CA SER A 69 12.66 -13.30 -12.50
C SER A 69 13.65 -12.16 -12.20
N LEU A 70 13.87 -11.92 -10.91
CA LEU A 70 14.94 -11.05 -10.40
C LEU A 70 15.79 -11.81 -9.37
N ILE A 71 16.06 -13.10 -9.62
CA ILE A 71 16.86 -13.94 -8.73
C ILE A 71 18.34 -13.84 -9.10
N GLU A 72 18.67 -14.05 -10.37
CA GLU A 72 20.05 -14.11 -10.84
C GLU A 72 20.51 -12.75 -11.39
N TYR A 73 21.81 -12.44 -11.23
CA TYR A 73 22.37 -11.19 -11.70
C TYR A 73 22.10 -10.93 -13.18
N ASP A 74 22.28 -11.92 -14.05
CA ASP A 74 22.09 -11.76 -15.49
C ASP A 74 20.65 -11.36 -15.83
N ASP A 75 19.66 -11.90 -15.13
CA ASP A 75 18.26 -11.51 -15.27
C ASP A 75 18.07 -10.06 -14.84
N VAL A 76 18.56 -9.70 -13.65
CA VAL A 76 18.39 -8.35 -13.09
C VAL A 76 19.07 -7.30 -13.95
N ARG A 77 20.29 -7.58 -14.44
CA ARG A 77 21.06 -6.69 -15.32
C ARG A 77 20.31 -6.41 -16.62
N LEU A 78 19.68 -7.43 -17.20
CA LEU A 78 18.88 -7.26 -18.41
C LEU A 78 17.74 -6.25 -18.22
N TRP A 79 17.15 -6.23 -17.03
CA TRP A 79 16.05 -5.37 -16.68
C TRP A 79 16.46 -4.06 -16.00
N ALA A 80 17.75 -3.82 -15.76
CA ALA A 80 18.25 -2.65 -15.02
C ALA A 80 17.68 -1.29 -15.49
N PRO A 81 17.60 -0.99 -16.81
CA PRO A 81 17.02 0.28 -17.26
C PRO A 81 15.53 0.42 -16.88
N ARG A 82 14.78 -0.69 -16.91
CA ARG A 82 13.37 -0.71 -16.55
C ARG A 82 13.17 -0.64 -15.05
N ILE A 83 14.00 -1.34 -14.28
CA ILE A 83 14.02 -1.26 -12.80
C ILE A 83 14.25 0.19 -12.38
N ARG A 84 15.28 0.84 -12.95
CA ARG A 84 15.57 2.25 -12.72
C ARG A 84 14.37 3.15 -12.96
N GLU A 85 13.72 3.02 -14.12
CA GLU A 85 12.53 3.81 -14.48
C GLU A 85 11.40 3.61 -13.47
N ARG A 86 11.07 2.36 -13.17
CA ARG A 86 9.94 2.01 -12.31
C ARG A 86 10.15 2.35 -10.83
N VAL A 87 11.38 2.16 -10.36
CA VAL A 87 11.77 2.50 -8.98
C VAL A 87 11.81 4.02 -8.81
N ALA A 88 12.44 4.76 -9.73
CA ALA A 88 12.48 6.22 -9.67
C ALA A 88 11.08 6.86 -9.74
N ALA A 89 10.17 6.27 -10.50
CA ALA A 89 8.77 6.71 -10.59
C ALA A 89 7.88 6.18 -9.44
N ARG A 90 8.43 5.43 -8.48
CA ARG A 90 7.69 4.78 -7.36
C ARG A 90 6.51 3.91 -7.83
N ILE A 91 6.62 3.32 -9.03
CA ILE A 91 5.65 2.36 -9.55
C ILE A 91 5.95 0.97 -8.98
N MET A 92 7.24 0.67 -8.75
CA MET A 92 7.73 -0.56 -8.12
C MET A 92 8.71 -0.24 -6.99
N PRO A 93 8.60 -0.98 -5.87
CA PRO A 93 7.52 -1.92 -5.51
C PRO A 93 6.15 -1.24 -5.49
N PRO A 94 5.03 -2.00 -5.66
CA PRO A 94 3.68 -1.41 -5.67
C PRO A 94 3.28 -0.95 -4.26
N TRP A 95 3.57 0.31 -3.96
CA TRP A 95 3.26 0.98 -2.71
C TRP A 95 2.90 2.43 -2.99
N HIS A 96 1.59 2.72 -3.09
CA HIS A 96 1.08 3.94 -3.71
C HIS A 96 0.54 4.96 -2.70
N VAL A 97 0.74 4.73 -1.40
CA VAL A 97 0.50 5.76 -0.39
C VAL A 97 1.55 6.87 -0.54
N ASN A 98 1.11 8.12 -0.39
CA ASN A 98 2.02 9.27 -0.46
C ASN A 98 3.11 9.14 0.61
N PRO A 99 4.41 9.20 0.25
CA PRO A 99 5.50 8.89 1.19
C PRO A 99 5.81 10.02 2.19
N TYR A 100 5.13 11.16 2.08
CA TYR A 100 5.41 12.35 2.88
C TYR A 100 4.22 12.84 3.70
N LEU A 101 3.02 12.37 3.40
CA LEU A 101 1.78 12.87 3.99
C LEU A 101 0.97 11.75 4.64
N GLY A 102 0.38 12.05 5.79
CA GLY A 102 -0.35 11.07 6.60
C GLY A 102 0.57 10.28 7.52
N ILE A 103 0.07 9.17 8.03
CA ILE A 103 0.83 8.23 8.85
C ILE A 103 1.64 7.34 7.92
N GLN A 104 2.95 7.19 8.19
CA GLN A 104 3.89 6.50 7.29
C GLN A 104 4.33 5.13 7.80
N ASP A 105 4.04 4.79 9.04
CA ASP A 105 4.49 3.54 9.64
C ASP A 105 3.44 2.44 9.43
N PHE A 106 3.81 1.45 8.61
CA PHE A 106 2.94 0.33 8.21
C PHE A 106 3.66 -1.00 8.41
N LYS A 107 2.98 -1.98 9.00
CA LYS A 107 3.52 -3.34 9.24
C LYS A 107 3.96 -4.06 7.98
N ASN A 108 3.34 -3.77 6.86
CA ASN A 108 3.53 -4.44 5.57
C ASN A 108 4.16 -3.52 4.51
N SER A 109 4.91 -2.50 4.92
CA SER A 109 5.52 -1.54 4.01
C SER A 109 6.50 -2.23 3.05
N ARG A 110 6.38 -1.86 1.77
CA ARG A 110 7.31 -2.21 0.68
C ARG A 110 7.95 -0.97 0.09
N ALA A 111 7.69 0.18 0.70
CA ALA A 111 8.23 1.44 0.21
C ALA A 111 9.76 1.41 0.25
N LEU A 112 10.38 1.85 -0.85
CA LEU A 112 11.80 2.15 -0.85
C LEU A 112 12.03 3.56 -0.31
N THR A 113 13.06 3.70 0.49
CA THR A 113 13.55 5.00 0.94
C THR A 113 14.18 5.78 -0.22
N GLU A 114 14.33 7.10 -0.06
CA GLU A 114 15.02 7.93 -1.07
C GLU A 114 16.45 7.44 -1.33
N GLN A 115 17.13 6.95 -0.30
CA GLN A 115 18.49 6.42 -0.42
C GLN A 115 18.51 5.12 -1.24
N GLU A 116 17.59 4.20 -1.01
CA GLU A 116 17.47 2.95 -1.76
C GLU A 116 17.12 3.21 -3.23
N ILE A 117 16.20 4.15 -3.48
CA ILE A 117 15.88 4.59 -4.85
C ILE A 117 17.12 5.16 -5.54
N ALA A 118 17.87 6.04 -4.86
CA ALA A 118 19.09 6.61 -5.39
C ALA A 118 20.16 5.53 -5.67
N THR A 119 20.23 4.49 -4.85
CA THR A 119 21.12 3.34 -5.02
C THR A 119 20.78 2.57 -6.29
N PHE A 120 19.50 2.23 -6.52
CA PHE A 120 19.06 1.60 -7.79
C PHE A 120 19.36 2.45 -9.01
N VAL A 121 19.09 3.76 -8.93
CA VAL A 121 19.33 4.69 -10.05
C VAL A 121 20.82 4.76 -10.36
N SER A 122 21.67 4.94 -9.35
CA SER A 122 23.13 5.04 -9.52
C SER A 122 23.73 3.76 -10.10
N TRP A 123 23.29 2.60 -9.61
CA TRP A 123 23.73 1.32 -10.12
C TRP A 123 23.38 1.12 -11.60
N ALA A 124 22.15 1.39 -11.98
CA ALA A 124 21.70 1.24 -13.36
C ALA A 124 22.41 2.24 -14.31
N ASP A 125 22.60 3.50 -13.87
CA ASP A 125 23.30 4.54 -14.64
C ASP A 125 24.80 4.23 -14.80
N ALA A 126 25.41 3.50 -13.85
CA ALA A 126 26.79 3.01 -13.94
C ALA A 126 26.96 1.77 -14.87
N GLY A 127 25.88 1.30 -15.51
CA GLY A 127 25.92 0.13 -16.39
C GLY A 127 25.68 -1.19 -15.69
N ALA A 128 25.09 -1.14 -14.49
CA ALA A 128 24.68 -2.28 -13.68
C ALA A 128 25.85 -3.24 -13.34
N PRO A 129 26.94 -2.79 -12.70
CA PRO A 129 28.09 -3.63 -12.38
C PRO A 129 27.70 -4.75 -11.38
N GLU A 130 28.29 -5.95 -11.56
CA GLU A 130 28.01 -7.13 -10.72
C GLU A 130 28.60 -6.99 -9.31
N GLY A 131 29.85 -6.59 -9.22
CA GLY A 131 30.61 -6.58 -7.97
C GLY A 131 31.27 -7.93 -7.68
N ASP A 132 31.68 -8.12 -6.43
CA ASP A 132 32.28 -9.38 -5.96
C ASP A 132 31.14 -10.36 -5.62
N PRO A 133 31.11 -11.56 -6.22
CA PRO A 133 30.12 -12.58 -5.87
C PRO A 133 30.13 -13.00 -4.38
N ASP A 134 31.24 -12.85 -3.69
CA ASP A 134 31.35 -13.15 -2.26
C ASP A 134 30.55 -12.17 -1.37
N ASP A 135 30.17 -11.01 -1.94
CA ASP A 135 29.29 -10.02 -1.26
C ASP A 135 27.80 -10.35 -1.39
N LEU A 136 27.42 -11.38 -2.16
CA LEU A 136 26.01 -11.75 -2.31
C LEU A 136 25.40 -12.18 -0.98
N PRO A 137 24.19 -11.71 -0.67
CA PRO A 137 23.46 -12.19 0.50
C PRO A 137 23.09 -13.67 0.33
N ALA A 138 22.89 -14.35 1.46
CA ALA A 138 22.39 -15.73 1.41
C ALA A 138 21.06 -15.80 0.65
N PRO A 139 20.86 -16.80 -0.23
CA PRO A 139 19.61 -16.97 -0.97
C PRO A 139 18.41 -17.05 -0.04
N VAL A 140 17.34 -16.35 -0.38
CA VAL A 140 16.06 -16.40 0.35
C VAL A 140 15.16 -17.43 -0.33
N SER A 141 14.55 -18.29 0.48
CA SER A 141 13.49 -19.17 0.02
C SER A 141 12.14 -18.46 0.18
N PHE A 142 11.49 -18.19 -0.93
CA PHE A 142 10.13 -17.65 -0.89
C PHE A 142 9.11 -18.78 -0.89
N PRO A 143 7.95 -18.58 -0.23
CA PRO A 143 6.85 -19.50 -0.38
C PRO A 143 6.54 -19.65 -1.87
N THR A 144 6.55 -20.90 -2.35
CA THR A 144 5.97 -21.17 -3.67
C THR A 144 4.52 -20.74 -3.62
N GLY A 145 3.97 -20.31 -4.76
CA GLY A 145 2.57 -19.88 -4.78
C GLY A 145 1.53 -20.92 -4.33
N GLU A 146 1.98 -22.11 -3.97
CA GLU A 146 1.18 -23.21 -3.40
C GLU A 146 0.93 -23.06 -1.90
N ASN A 147 1.73 -22.22 -1.21
CA ASN A 147 1.72 -22.15 0.24
C ASN A 147 1.37 -20.75 0.73
N TYR A 148 0.67 -20.68 1.85
CA TYR A 148 0.46 -19.46 2.59
C TYR A 148 1.78 -18.85 3.06
N ARG A 149 1.96 -17.56 2.89
CA ARG A 149 3.17 -16.83 3.32
C ARG A 149 3.31 -16.83 4.83
N MET A 150 2.18 -16.70 5.52
CA MET A 150 2.14 -16.71 6.97
C MET A 150 2.56 -18.04 7.58
N LEU A 151 2.67 -19.11 6.77
CA LEU A 151 3.23 -20.40 7.17
C LEU A 151 4.61 -20.25 7.84
N HIS A 152 5.46 -19.36 7.32
CA HIS A 152 6.81 -19.14 7.84
C HIS A 152 6.84 -18.36 9.16
N VAL A 153 5.79 -17.62 9.46
CA VAL A 153 5.70 -16.77 10.67
C VAL A 153 4.86 -17.45 11.76
N LEU A 154 3.74 -18.03 11.36
CA LEU A 154 2.73 -18.55 12.29
C LEU A 154 2.59 -20.07 12.28
N GLY A 155 3.34 -20.78 11.41
CA GLY A 155 3.11 -22.20 11.15
C GLY A 155 1.90 -22.43 10.25
N PRO A 156 1.45 -23.69 10.07
CA PRO A 156 0.30 -24.00 9.24
C PRO A 156 -0.99 -23.35 9.79
N PRO A 157 -1.93 -22.98 8.89
CA PRO A 157 -3.23 -22.50 9.33
C PRO A 157 -3.99 -23.58 10.12
N ASP A 158 -4.77 -23.14 11.11
CA ASP A 158 -5.61 -24.04 11.91
C ASP A 158 -6.81 -24.53 11.11
N LEU A 159 -7.30 -23.73 10.16
CA LEU A 159 -8.43 -24.03 9.29
C LEU A 159 -8.13 -23.57 7.86
N VAL A 160 -8.46 -24.43 6.88
CA VAL A 160 -8.38 -24.08 5.45
C VAL A 160 -9.75 -24.31 4.82
N ILE A 161 -10.36 -23.24 4.30
CA ILE A 161 -11.62 -23.28 3.59
C ILE A 161 -11.34 -23.10 2.10
N LYS A 162 -11.82 -23.99 1.26
CA LYS A 162 -11.66 -23.95 -0.20
C LYS A 162 -13.02 -23.88 -0.87
N THR A 163 -13.10 -23.08 -1.94
CA THR A 163 -14.29 -23.09 -2.80
C THR A 163 -14.47 -24.44 -3.46
N ASP A 164 -15.69 -24.72 -3.92
CA ASP A 164 -15.90 -25.79 -4.88
C ASP A 164 -15.11 -25.51 -6.18
N PRO A 165 -14.74 -26.57 -6.92
CA PRO A 165 -14.03 -26.40 -8.18
C PRO A 165 -14.85 -25.63 -9.21
N PHE A 166 -14.21 -24.68 -9.89
CA PHE A 166 -14.77 -23.90 -11.00
C PHE A 166 -13.86 -23.98 -12.23
N THR A 167 -14.44 -24.14 -13.41
CA THR A 167 -13.66 -24.11 -14.66
C THR A 167 -13.74 -22.71 -15.28
N VAL A 168 -12.58 -22.04 -15.34
CA VAL A 168 -12.49 -20.71 -15.98
C VAL A 168 -12.26 -20.94 -17.48
N PRO A 169 -13.13 -20.43 -18.36
CA PRO A 169 -12.98 -20.62 -19.79
C PRO A 169 -11.77 -19.85 -20.34
N ALA A 170 -11.19 -20.33 -21.46
CA ALA A 170 -10.05 -19.65 -22.10
C ALA A 170 -10.42 -18.23 -22.60
N HIS A 171 -11.65 -18.02 -23.04
CA HIS A 171 -12.15 -16.80 -23.66
C HIS A 171 -13.56 -16.47 -23.19
N GLY A 172 -13.94 -15.20 -23.25
CA GLY A 172 -15.27 -14.74 -22.90
C GLY A 172 -15.21 -13.50 -22.01
N ASN A 173 -16.35 -13.19 -21.41
CA ASN A 173 -16.45 -12.11 -20.44
C ASN A 173 -15.94 -12.57 -19.07
N ASP A 174 -15.71 -11.61 -18.19
CA ASP A 174 -15.42 -11.83 -16.77
C ASP A 174 -16.45 -12.78 -16.15
N GLN A 175 -15.99 -13.64 -15.28
CA GLN A 175 -16.82 -14.61 -14.59
C GLN A 175 -16.86 -14.29 -13.10
N TRP A 176 -18.05 -14.34 -12.54
CA TRP A 176 -18.27 -14.21 -11.10
C TRP A 176 -18.70 -15.56 -10.53
N TRP A 177 -17.90 -16.14 -9.65
CA TRP A 177 -18.19 -17.37 -8.93
C TRP A 177 -18.47 -17.07 -7.47
N ARG A 178 -19.66 -17.46 -6.99
CA ARG A 178 -20.13 -17.11 -5.63
C ARG A 178 -20.55 -18.35 -4.86
N PRO A 179 -19.62 -19.21 -4.44
CA PRO A 179 -19.90 -20.36 -3.60
C PRO A 179 -19.93 -19.93 -2.13
N GLU A 180 -20.88 -20.51 -1.38
CA GLU A 180 -20.92 -20.46 0.07
C GLU A 180 -20.39 -21.79 0.63
N VAL A 181 -19.38 -21.75 1.50
CA VAL A 181 -18.69 -22.92 2.03
C VAL A 181 -18.79 -22.94 3.56
N PRO A 182 -19.35 -23.99 4.19
CA PRO A 182 -19.39 -24.12 5.64
C PRO A 182 -17.99 -24.08 6.25
N THR A 183 -17.84 -23.43 7.41
CA THR A 183 -16.57 -23.41 8.15
C THR A 183 -16.26 -24.76 8.80
N GLY A 184 -17.28 -25.54 9.14
CA GLY A 184 -17.16 -26.77 9.92
C GLY A 184 -16.83 -26.54 11.39
N LEU A 185 -16.86 -25.30 11.86
CA LEU A 185 -16.67 -24.98 13.28
C LEU A 185 -17.91 -25.39 14.08
N THR A 186 -17.71 -26.07 15.21
CA THR A 186 -18.77 -26.47 16.16
C THR A 186 -18.82 -25.59 17.41
N THR A 187 -17.87 -24.69 17.56
CA THR A 187 -17.79 -23.69 18.62
C THR A 187 -17.32 -22.38 18.03
N ASP A 188 -17.66 -21.28 18.65
CA ASP A 188 -17.17 -19.95 18.30
C ASP A 188 -15.65 -19.89 18.42
N ARG A 189 -14.99 -19.31 17.43
CA ARG A 189 -13.53 -19.19 17.38
C ARG A 189 -13.10 -17.79 17.00
N TRP A 190 -12.04 -17.34 17.61
CA TRP A 190 -11.43 -16.05 17.29
C TRP A 190 -10.26 -16.21 16.33
N VAL A 191 -10.28 -15.43 15.27
CA VAL A 191 -9.26 -15.37 14.22
C VAL A 191 -8.19 -14.38 14.62
N ARG A 192 -6.91 -14.80 14.58
CA ARG A 192 -5.74 -13.93 14.80
C ARG A 192 -5.05 -13.52 13.50
N ALA A 193 -5.25 -14.29 12.44
CA ALA A 193 -4.67 -14.00 11.13
C ALA A 193 -5.46 -14.70 10.03
N LEU A 194 -5.39 -14.12 8.83
CA LEU A 194 -6.01 -14.63 7.60
C LEU A 194 -5.04 -14.52 6.44
N GLU A 195 -5.05 -15.46 5.55
CA GLU A 195 -4.44 -15.32 4.24
C GLU A 195 -5.26 -16.05 3.19
N VAL A 196 -5.42 -15.41 2.05
CA VAL A 196 -6.17 -15.95 0.91
C VAL A 196 -5.23 -16.25 -0.25
N LEU A 197 -5.46 -17.38 -0.92
CA LEU A 197 -4.67 -17.82 -2.06
C LEU A 197 -5.55 -18.20 -3.23
N PRO A 198 -5.33 -17.63 -4.44
CA PRO A 198 -5.76 -18.25 -5.68
C PRO A 198 -5.01 -19.56 -5.90
N SER A 199 -5.55 -20.44 -6.70
CA SER A 199 -4.87 -21.71 -7.00
C SER A 199 -3.55 -21.48 -7.76
N TYR A 200 -2.64 -22.44 -7.65
CA TYR A 200 -1.32 -22.36 -8.27
C TYR A 200 -1.12 -23.53 -9.24
N PRO A 201 -0.42 -23.33 -10.36
CA PRO A 201 0.10 -22.06 -10.88
C PRO A 201 -0.93 -21.28 -11.70
N LEU A 202 -1.94 -21.94 -12.24
CA LEU A 202 -2.81 -21.38 -13.30
C LEU A 202 -3.85 -20.40 -12.75
N GLY A 203 -4.43 -20.66 -11.59
CA GLY A 203 -5.47 -19.81 -11.02
C GLY A 203 -5.01 -18.37 -10.80
N ARG A 204 -3.75 -18.15 -10.48
CA ARG A 204 -3.18 -16.80 -10.36
C ARG A 204 -3.22 -15.97 -11.64
N SER A 205 -3.22 -16.63 -12.80
CA SER A 205 -3.29 -15.93 -14.10
C SER A 205 -4.69 -15.52 -14.50
N VAL A 206 -5.71 -16.04 -13.83
CA VAL A 206 -7.13 -15.80 -14.13
C VAL A 206 -7.91 -15.17 -12.98
N THR A 207 -7.41 -15.26 -11.73
CA THR A 207 -8.06 -14.63 -10.58
C THR A 207 -7.69 -13.15 -10.53
N HIS A 208 -8.67 -12.27 -10.71
CA HIS A 208 -8.47 -10.83 -10.62
C HIS A 208 -8.51 -10.37 -9.15
N HIS A 209 -9.58 -10.67 -8.45
CA HIS A 209 -9.74 -10.50 -7.00
C HIS A 209 -10.81 -11.46 -6.47
N PHE A 210 -10.87 -11.61 -5.16
CA PHE A 210 -12.00 -12.26 -4.50
C PHE A 210 -12.18 -11.78 -3.07
N LEU A 211 -13.42 -11.83 -2.63
CA LEU A 211 -13.82 -11.49 -1.28
C LEU A 211 -14.17 -12.76 -0.52
N ALA A 212 -13.91 -12.77 0.79
CA ALA A 212 -14.34 -13.81 1.70
C ALA A 212 -15.12 -13.15 2.84
N THR A 213 -16.41 -13.44 2.93
CA THR A 213 -17.34 -12.85 3.88
C THR A 213 -17.87 -13.92 4.82
N ALA A 214 -17.78 -13.70 6.14
CA ALA A 214 -18.39 -14.60 7.11
C ALA A 214 -19.89 -14.39 7.15
N VAL A 215 -20.64 -15.46 6.91
CA VAL A 215 -22.11 -15.53 7.05
C VAL A 215 -22.41 -16.14 8.41
N GLN A 216 -22.92 -15.32 9.31
CA GLN A 216 -23.16 -15.67 10.71
C GLN A 216 -24.21 -14.76 11.34
N GLU A 217 -24.71 -15.11 12.56
CA GLU A 217 -25.86 -14.42 13.17
C GLU A 217 -25.50 -13.04 13.72
N THR A 218 -24.29 -12.87 14.27
CA THR A 218 -23.90 -11.58 14.88
C THR A 218 -23.38 -10.57 13.86
N ASN A 219 -23.46 -9.29 14.21
CA ASN A 219 -22.87 -8.20 13.43
C ASN A 219 -21.32 -8.16 13.47
N LEU A 220 -20.69 -9.12 14.14
CA LEU A 220 -19.22 -9.29 14.14
C LEU A 220 -18.72 -10.09 12.95
N GLY A 221 -19.64 -10.66 12.16
CA GLY A 221 -19.35 -11.22 10.84
C GLY A 221 -19.09 -10.14 9.79
N GLY A 222 -19.34 -10.51 8.55
CA GLY A 222 -19.12 -9.66 7.39
C GLY A 222 -17.77 -9.89 6.74
N LEU A 223 -17.28 -8.93 6.00
CA LEU A 223 -16.06 -9.11 5.20
C LEU A 223 -14.87 -9.46 6.09
N LEU A 224 -14.34 -10.66 5.89
CA LEU A 224 -13.14 -11.11 6.55
C LEU A 224 -11.91 -10.52 5.86
N THR A 225 -11.83 -10.67 4.56
CA THR A 225 -10.73 -10.19 3.76
C THR A 225 -11.10 -10.11 2.28
N GLU A 226 -10.37 -9.30 1.54
CA GLU A 226 -10.34 -9.29 0.09
C GLU A 226 -8.94 -9.71 -0.37
N TRP A 227 -8.85 -10.50 -1.42
CA TRP A 227 -7.60 -10.72 -2.12
C TRP A 227 -7.60 -9.98 -3.45
N ALA A 228 -6.51 -9.35 -3.74
CA ALA A 228 -6.15 -8.86 -5.07
C ALA A 228 -4.65 -9.01 -5.25
N VAL A 229 -4.17 -8.85 -6.48
CA VAL A 229 -2.74 -8.91 -6.79
C VAL A 229 -1.94 -7.97 -5.90
N GLY A 230 -0.91 -8.51 -5.24
CA GLY A 230 -0.04 -7.76 -4.34
C GLY A 230 -0.48 -7.77 -2.87
N LYS A 231 -1.68 -8.24 -2.55
CA LYS A 231 -2.12 -8.37 -1.17
C LYS A 231 -1.42 -9.56 -0.48
N VAL A 232 -1.09 -9.37 0.77
CA VAL A 232 -0.49 -10.38 1.66
C VAL A 232 -1.49 -10.79 2.74
N GLY A 233 -1.16 -11.82 3.51
CA GLY A 233 -1.93 -12.19 4.69
C GLY A 233 -2.06 -11.05 5.70
N GLU A 234 -3.11 -11.08 6.49
CA GLU A 234 -3.42 -10.10 7.54
C GLU A 234 -3.24 -10.75 8.90
N GLN A 235 -2.29 -10.23 9.69
CA GLN A 235 -2.17 -10.54 11.12
C GLN A 235 -2.72 -9.38 11.92
N TYR A 236 -3.68 -9.66 12.79
CA TYR A 236 -4.30 -8.64 13.63
C TYR A 236 -3.35 -8.22 14.74
N ALA A 237 -3.57 -7.02 15.28
CA ALA A 237 -2.84 -6.54 16.43
C ALA A 237 -3.07 -7.47 17.63
N GLU A 238 -2.10 -7.55 18.52
CA GLU A 238 -2.23 -8.32 19.77
C GLU A 238 -3.46 -7.87 20.54
N GLY A 239 -4.17 -8.83 21.12
CA GLY A 239 -5.44 -8.58 21.83
C GLY A 239 -6.63 -8.25 20.92
N THR A 240 -6.47 -8.30 19.58
CA THR A 240 -7.60 -8.10 18.65
C THR A 240 -7.85 -9.35 17.80
N GLY A 241 -9.09 -9.49 17.31
CA GLY A 241 -9.45 -10.61 16.46
C GLY A 241 -10.81 -10.43 15.80
N LYS A 242 -11.11 -11.29 14.83
CA LYS A 242 -12.44 -11.44 14.21
C LYS A 242 -13.12 -12.70 14.73
N LEU A 243 -14.41 -12.61 15.00
CA LEU A 243 -15.19 -13.78 15.44
C LEU A 243 -15.64 -14.59 14.22
N LEU A 244 -15.45 -15.91 14.28
CA LEU A 244 -16.17 -16.91 13.48
C LEU A 244 -17.06 -17.73 14.39
N GLU A 245 -18.36 -17.69 14.12
CA GLU A 245 -19.35 -18.41 14.90
C GLU A 245 -19.42 -19.89 14.51
N ALA A 246 -19.86 -20.70 15.46
CA ALA A 246 -20.20 -22.08 15.22
C ALA A 246 -21.24 -22.18 14.08
N ASP A 247 -21.15 -23.24 13.30
CA ASP A 247 -22.05 -23.54 12.18
C ASP A 247 -22.15 -22.42 11.11
N GLY A 248 -21.24 -21.44 11.16
CA GLY A 248 -21.13 -20.38 10.16
C GLY A 248 -20.56 -20.87 8.83
N SER A 249 -20.67 -20.05 7.80
CA SER A 249 -20.10 -20.29 6.47
C SER A 249 -19.31 -19.09 5.97
N ILE A 250 -18.55 -19.32 4.89
CA ILE A 250 -17.84 -18.26 4.15
C ILE A 250 -18.50 -18.14 2.79
N ASP A 251 -19.05 -16.97 2.50
CA ASP A 251 -19.47 -16.58 1.17
C ASP A 251 -18.26 -16.00 0.43
N PHE A 252 -17.90 -16.63 -0.71
CA PHE A 252 -16.85 -16.17 -1.57
C PHE A 252 -17.44 -15.48 -2.79
N GLU A 253 -16.88 -14.32 -3.14
CA GLU A 253 -17.12 -13.70 -4.43
C GLU A 253 -15.82 -13.68 -5.22
N VAL A 254 -15.66 -14.58 -6.17
CA VAL A 254 -14.44 -14.73 -6.96
C VAL A 254 -14.65 -14.13 -8.34
N HIS A 255 -13.83 -13.14 -8.68
CA HIS A 255 -13.81 -12.51 -9.99
C HIS A 255 -12.69 -13.10 -10.83
N TYR A 256 -13.07 -13.86 -11.84
CA TYR A 256 -12.16 -14.46 -12.82
C TYR A 256 -12.13 -13.67 -14.12
N PHE A 257 -10.96 -13.54 -14.70
CA PHE A 257 -10.73 -12.95 -16.01
C PHE A 257 -10.09 -13.99 -16.95
N PRO A 258 -10.75 -14.41 -18.06
CA PRO A 258 -10.19 -15.35 -19.01
C PRO A 258 -8.87 -14.89 -19.62
N SER A 259 -7.82 -15.72 -19.55
CA SER A 259 -6.44 -15.35 -19.94
C SER A 259 -5.95 -15.98 -21.25
N GLY A 260 -6.86 -16.55 -22.05
CA GLY A 260 -6.52 -17.23 -23.30
C GLY A 260 -6.25 -18.73 -23.16
N THR A 261 -6.21 -19.24 -21.91
CA THR A 261 -6.07 -20.66 -21.59
C THR A 261 -7.15 -21.06 -20.60
N GLU A 262 -7.81 -22.21 -20.87
CA GLU A 262 -8.78 -22.76 -19.94
C GLU A 262 -8.08 -23.24 -18.65
N VAL A 263 -8.64 -22.87 -17.49
CA VAL A 263 -8.17 -23.33 -16.18
C VAL A 263 -9.25 -24.21 -15.57
N PRO A 264 -9.11 -25.55 -15.68
CA PRO A 264 -10.07 -26.47 -15.12
C PRO A 264 -9.90 -26.62 -13.61
N ASN A 265 -11.03 -26.78 -12.91
CA ASN A 265 -11.08 -27.09 -11.47
C ASN A 265 -10.31 -26.10 -10.59
N ASP A 266 -10.36 -24.81 -10.93
CA ASP A 266 -9.77 -23.77 -10.10
C ASP A 266 -10.49 -23.70 -8.74
N GLN A 267 -9.72 -23.48 -7.68
CA GLN A 267 -10.24 -23.32 -6.31
C GLN A 267 -9.44 -22.25 -5.60
N VAL A 268 -10.09 -21.21 -5.11
CA VAL A 268 -9.46 -20.28 -4.18
C VAL A 268 -9.54 -20.83 -2.75
N SER A 269 -8.60 -20.46 -1.91
CA SER A 269 -8.53 -20.94 -0.54
C SER A 269 -8.31 -19.81 0.46
N LEU A 270 -8.92 -19.97 1.64
CA LEU A 270 -8.74 -19.09 2.79
C LEU A 270 -8.08 -19.89 3.92
N GLY A 271 -6.84 -19.53 4.27
CA GLY A 271 -6.15 -19.99 5.46
C GLY A 271 -6.47 -19.12 6.65
N ILE A 272 -6.81 -19.73 7.76
CA ILE A 272 -7.25 -19.07 8.99
C ILE A 272 -6.38 -19.56 10.15
N TRP A 273 -5.74 -18.64 10.85
CA TRP A 273 -5.04 -18.88 12.11
C TRP A 273 -5.92 -18.43 13.25
N LEU A 274 -6.24 -19.36 14.13
CA LEU A 274 -7.14 -19.15 15.24
C LEU A 274 -6.37 -18.87 16.55
N TYR A 275 -6.96 -18.13 17.43
CA TYR A 275 -6.55 -18.14 18.83
C TYR A 275 -6.86 -19.50 19.46
N PRO A 276 -6.20 -19.86 20.58
CA PRO A 276 -6.55 -21.07 21.33
C PRO A 276 -8.05 -21.10 21.68
N GLU A 277 -8.61 -22.29 21.78
CA GLU A 277 -10.02 -22.46 22.18
C GLU A 277 -10.28 -21.84 23.56
N GLY A 278 -11.39 -21.12 23.68
CA GLY A 278 -11.75 -20.39 24.89
C GLY A 278 -11.01 -19.07 25.11
N TYR A 279 -10.10 -18.69 24.22
CA TYR A 279 -9.50 -17.35 24.24
C TYR A 279 -10.49 -16.35 23.63
N GLU A 280 -10.67 -15.24 24.32
CA GLU A 280 -11.40 -14.08 23.84
C GLU A 280 -10.43 -12.91 23.72
N PRO A 281 -10.27 -12.28 22.54
CA PRO A 281 -9.47 -11.09 22.40
C PRO A 281 -10.12 -9.93 23.15
N GLU A 282 -9.30 -9.04 23.67
CA GLU A 282 -9.76 -7.86 24.39
C GLU A 282 -10.68 -6.99 23.52
N PHE A 283 -10.39 -6.93 22.23
CA PHE A 283 -11.13 -6.10 21.29
C PHE A 283 -11.51 -6.85 20.00
N PRO A 284 -12.79 -6.95 19.68
CA PRO A 284 -13.20 -7.42 18.36
C PRO A 284 -12.85 -6.37 17.29
N THR A 285 -12.36 -6.86 16.15
CA THR A 285 -12.07 -6.02 14.99
C THR A 285 -12.90 -6.45 13.78
N VAL A 286 -13.27 -5.49 12.95
CA VAL A 286 -14.05 -5.72 11.74
C VAL A 286 -13.41 -4.98 10.55
N LEU A 287 -13.56 -5.52 9.34
CA LEU A 287 -13.24 -4.80 8.11
C LEU A 287 -14.52 -4.10 7.64
N ARG A 288 -14.54 -2.78 7.76
CA ARG A 288 -15.71 -1.96 7.46
C ARG A 288 -15.60 -1.27 6.13
N MET A 289 -16.63 -1.38 5.30
CA MET A 289 -16.75 -0.62 4.07
C MET A 289 -17.31 0.78 4.35
N PHE A 290 -16.60 1.80 3.89
CA PHE A 290 -17.06 3.18 3.86
C PHE A 290 -17.35 3.57 2.42
N ASN A 291 -18.62 3.63 2.06
CA ASN A 291 -19.07 4.04 0.73
C ASN A 291 -18.94 5.56 0.57
N ILE A 292 -17.97 6.02 -0.22
CA ILE A 292 -17.74 7.43 -0.50
C ILE A 292 -18.72 7.90 -1.57
N ALA A 293 -18.88 7.11 -2.64
CA ALA A 293 -19.83 7.36 -3.71
C ALA A 293 -20.69 6.10 -3.93
N PRO A 294 -21.77 5.92 -3.16
CA PRO A 294 -22.63 4.74 -3.27
C PRO A 294 -23.37 4.67 -4.60
N GLN A 295 -23.93 3.50 -4.89
CA GLN A 295 -24.77 3.30 -6.06
C GLN A 295 -25.87 4.38 -6.17
N GLY A 296 -26.00 4.98 -7.35
CA GLY A 296 -26.92 6.07 -7.63
C GLY A 296 -26.41 7.48 -7.33
N SER A 297 -25.19 7.60 -6.76
CA SER A 297 -24.52 8.90 -6.55
C SER A 297 -23.18 9.01 -7.27
N LEU A 298 -22.60 7.90 -7.73
CA LEU A 298 -21.37 7.91 -8.51
C LEU A 298 -21.72 8.23 -9.97
N GLU A 299 -21.43 9.45 -10.36
CA GLU A 299 -21.66 9.96 -11.73
C GLU A 299 -20.40 10.66 -12.21
N ILE A 300 -19.71 10.07 -13.18
CA ILE A 300 -18.48 10.58 -13.77
C ILE A 300 -18.75 10.99 -15.21
N PRO A 301 -18.89 12.30 -15.49
CA PRO A 301 -19.13 12.80 -16.82
C PRO A 301 -17.97 12.51 -17.78
N PRO A 302 -18.22 12.47 -19.11
CA PRO A 302 -17.18 12.43 -20.12
C PRO A 302 -16.13 13.54 -19.92
N HIS A 303 -14.87 13.22 -20.21
CA HIS A 303 -13.76 14.18 -20.24
C HIS A 303 -13.58 14.99 -18.93
N SER A 304 -13.94 14.42 -17.78
CA SER A 304 -13.95 15.11 -16.49
C SER A 304 -13.05 14.46 -15.44
N THR A 305 -12.72 15.27 -14.41
CA THR A 305 -11.92 14.84 -13.24
C THR A 305 -12.66 15.14 -11.94
N PRO A 306 -13.79 14.45 -11.67
CA PRO A 306 -14.61 14.73 -10.51
C PRO A 306 -13.94 14.26 -9.20
N ILE A 307 -14.33 14.93 -8.11
CA ILE A 307 -13.97 14.57 -6.74
C ILE A 307 -15.25 14.26 -5.99
N PHE A 308 -15.28 13.11 -5.34
CA PHE A 308 -16.35 12.72 -4.44
C PHE A 308 -15.88 12.81 -3.00
N GLU A 309 -16.77 13.20 -2.11
CA GLU A 309 -16.50 13.37 -0.69
C GLU A 309 -17.63 12.74 0.11
N ASN A 310 -17.27 12.03 1.19
CA ASN A 310 -18.23 11.58 2.19
C ASN A 310 -17.60 11.58 3.59
N SER A 311 -18.45 11.61 4.61
CA SER A 311 -18.04 11.72 6.01
C SER A 311 -18.87 10.81 6.90
N PHE A 312 -18.23 10.18 7.86
CA PHE A 312 -18.85 9.20 8.77
C PHE A 312 -18.47 9.51 10.21
N VAL A 313 -19.47 9.59 11.07
CA VAL A 313 -19.25 9.84 12.50
C VAL A 313 -18.94 8.54 13.23
N MET A 314 -17.83 8.49 13.94
CA MET A 314 -17.50 7.41 14.87
C MET A 314 -18.26 7.64 16.17
N ARG A 315 -19.30 6.84 16.42
CA ARG A 315 -20.19 7.02 17.58
C ARG A 315 -19.58 6.52 18.88
N THR A 316 -18.63 5.63 18.80
CA THR A 316 -17.81 5.10 19.89
C THR A 316 -16.35 5.37 19.59
N PRO A 317 -15.47 5.37 20.59
CA PRO A 317 -14.04 5.40 20.32
C PRO A 317 -13.62 4.22 19.45
N VAL A 318 -12.64 4.42 18.58
CA VAL A 318 -12.15 3.38 17.67
C VAL A 318 -10.63 3.44 17.53
N ARG A 319 -10.04 2.28 17.25
CA ARG A 319 -8.70 2.17 16.70
C ARG A 319 -8.80 1.80 15.22
N ILE A 320 -8.14 2.57 14.36
CA ILE A 320 -8.07 2.26 12.93
C ILE A 320 -6.86 1.35 12.69
N GLN A 321 -7.09 0.14 12.19
CA GLN A 321 -6.05 -0.85 11.96
C GLN A 321 -5.44 -0.74 10.58
N SER A 322 -6.27 -0.46 9.57
CA SER A 322 -5.83 -0.45 8.18
C SER A 322 -6.70 0.44 7.30
N PHE A 323 -6.18 0.77 6.12
CA PHE A 323 -6.86 1.55 5.10
C PHE A 323 -6.55 0.97 3.72
N GLN A 324 -7.60 0.71 2.93
CA GLN A 324 -7.50 0.25 1.55
C GLN A 324 -8.49 1.04 0.70
N ALA A 325 -8.00 1.73 -0.33
CA ALA A 325 -8.84 2.38 -1.33
C ALA A 325 -9.33 1.36 -2.35
N HIS A 326 -10.60 1.50 -2.77
CA HIS A 326 -11.17 0.73 -3.87
C HIS A 326 -11.82 1.65 -4.90
N GLN A 327 -11.26 1.61 -6.10
CA GLN A 327 -11.70 2.31 -7.31
C GLN A 327 -11.39 1.40 -8.50
N HIS A 328 -11.91 1.71 -9.69
CA HIS A 328 -11.58 1.00 -10.92
C HIS A 328 -10.60 1.78 -11.80
N LEU A 329 -10.71 1.62 -13.14
CA LEU A 329 -9.72 2.13 -14.12
C LEU A 329 -9.56 3.65 -14.13
N ARG A 330 -10.59 4.40 -13.70
CA ARG A 330 -10.55 5.87 -13.65
C ARG A 330 -10.12 6.41 -12.30
N GLY A 331 -9.95 5.55 -11.29
CA GLY A 331 -9.46 5.92 -9.97
C GLY A 331 -8.08 6.55 -10.03
N LYS A 332 -7.88 7.64 -9.26
CA LYS A 332 -6.60 8.36 -9.17
C LYS A 332 -6.07 8.48 -7.76
N GLY A 333 -6.94 8.44 -6.78
CA GLY A 333 -6.52 8.52 -5.41
C GLY A 333 -7.65 8.64 -4.42
N MET A 334 -7.26 8.49 -3.15
CA MET A 334 -8.17 8.60 -2.01
C MET A 334 -7.41 9.13 -0.80
N SER A 335 -8.08 9.97 0.00
CA SER A 335 -7.59 10.36 1.32
C SER A 335 -8.55 9.95 2.41
N MET A 336 -8.00 9.69 3.60
CA MET A 336 -8.73 9.49 4.84
C MET A 336 -8.25 10.51 5.87
N GLU A 337 -9.15 11.37 6.36
CA GLU A 337 -8.87 12.41 7.35
C GLU A 337 -9.74 12.20 8.59
N ALA A 338 -9.17 12.37 9.77
CA ALA A 338 -9.90 12.46 11.03
C ALA A 338 -10.14 13.92 11.41
N ILE A 339 -11.40 14.26 11.68
CA ILE A 339 -11.79 15.56 12.26
C ILE A 339 -12.27 15.26 13.69
N TYR A 340 -11.45 15.64 14.66
CA TYR A 340 -11.69 15.38 16.07
C TYR A 340 -12.82 16.28 16.63
N PRO A 341 -13.46 15.90 17.74
CA PRO A 341 -14.52 16.72 18.35
C PRO A 341 -14.12 18.15 18.71
N ASN A 342 -12.83 18.38 18.95
CA ASN A 342 -12.29 19.72 19.22
C ASN A 342 -11.96 20.52 17.94
N GLY A 343 -12.29 20.01 16.76
CA GLY A 343 -12.03 20.65 15.47
C GLY A 343 -10.62 20.44 14.90
N ARG A 344 -9.71 19.76 15.62
CA ARG A 344 -8.40 19.36 15.07
C ARG A 344 -8.60 18.41 13.91
N LYS A 345 -7.82 18.57 12.86
CA LYS A 345 -7.79 17.70 11.70
C LYS A 345 -6.47 16.96 11.63
N GLN A 346 -6.53 15.72 11.19
CA GLN A 346 -5.35 14.90 10.96
C GLN A 346 -5.56 14.04 9.72
N LEU A 347 -4.68 14.19 8.74
CA LEU A 347 -4.62 13.28 7.61
C LEU A 347 -4.08 11.94 8.11
N LEU A 348 -4.85 10.88 7.95
CA LEU A 348 -4.47 9.53 8.37
C LEU A 348 -3.76 8.79 7.24
N GLY A 349 -4.26 8.91 6.00
CA GLY A 349 -3.66 8.29 4.82
C GLY A 349 -4.02 9.05 3.56
N LEU A 350 -3.09 9.05 2.60
CA LEU A 350 -3.27 9.63 1.27
C LEU A 350 -2.69 8.66 0.23
N ILE A 351 -3.54 8.19 -0.65
CA ILE A 351 -3.15 7.47 -1.86
C ILE A 351 -3.35 8.45 -3.00
N ASP A 352 -2.28 9.01 -3.53
CA ASP A 352 -2.30 10.02 -4.61
C ASP A 352 -1.84 9.49 -5.97
N ASN A 353 -1.46 8.21 -6.00
CA ASN A 353 -1.06 7.48 -7.20
C ASN A 353 -1.77 6.11 -7.25
N PHE A 354 -3.10 6.10 -7.13
CA PHE A 354 -3.86 4.86 -7.17
C PHE A 354 -3.62 4.11 -8.47
N GLN A 355 -3.42 2.80 -8.36
CA GLN A 355 -3.19 1.89 -9.49
C GLN A 355 -4.18 0.73 -9.37
N PHE A 356 -5.09 0.63 -10.31
CA PHE A 356 -6.16 -0.39 -10.32
C PHE A 356 -5.64 -1.83 -10.18
N ASN A 357 -4.46 -2.13 -10.70
CA ASN A 357 -3.89 -3.48 -10.64
C ASN A 357 -3.36 -3.86 -9.23
N TRP A 358 -3.33 -2.92 -8.26
CA TRP A 358 -2.73 -3.11 -6.95
C TRP A 358 -3.65 -2.60 -5.85
N HIS A 359 -4.46 -3.49 -5.29
CA HIS A 359 -5.35 -3.17 -4.17
C HIS A 359 -4.62 -3.40 -2.84
N ASN A 360 -3.69 -2.52 -2.52
CA ASN A 360 -2.93 -2.63 -1.28
C ASN A 360 -3.79 -2.28 -0.06
N ASN A 361 -3.71 -3.13 0.97
CA ASN A 361 -4.18 -2.82 2.31
C ASN A 361 -3.01 -2.25 3.12
N TYR A 362 -3.09 -1.01 3.54
CA TYR A 362 -2.07 -0.32 4.33
C TYR A 362 -2.37 -0.55 5.81
N ILE A 363 -1.62 -1.46 6.45
CA ILE A 363 -1.84 -1.88 7.84
C ILE A 363 -0.93 -1.05 8.73
N PHE A 364 -1.51 -0.16 9.54
CA PHE A 364 -0.74 0.68 10.46
C PHE A 364 0.01 -0.15 11.48
N SER A 365 1.24 0.26 11.81
CA SER A 365 1.96 -0.30 12.95
C SER A 365 1.23 -0.01 14.26
N ASP A 366 1.29 -0.93 15.22
CA ASP A 366 0.42 -0.91 16.39
C ASP A 366 0.56 0.33 17.26
N ASP A 367 1.73 0.91 17.30
CA ASP A 367 2.06 2.10 18.09
C ASP A 367 1.57 3.41 17.45
N VAL A 368 1.37 3.44 16.11
CA VAL A 368 0.88 4.62 15.38
C VAL A 368 -0.57 4.48 14.90
N ALA A 369 -1.15 3.28 14.95
CA ALA A 369 -2.53 3.04 14.55
C ALA A 369 -3.48 4.06 15.20
N PRO A 370 -4.26 4.85 14.42
CA PRO A 370 -5.04 5.96 14.97
C PRO A 370 -5.99 5.55 16.06
N LEU A 371 -5.90 6.19 17.23
CA LEU A 371 -6.87 6.12 18.32
C LEU A 371 -7.77 7.36 18.21
N LEU A 372 -9.03 7.16 17.92
CA LEU A 372 -10.00 8.21 17.66
C LEU A 372 -11.10 8.20 18.73
N PRO A 373 -11.34 9.32 19.44
CA PRO A 373 -12.43 9.39 20.44
C PRO A 373 -13.81 9.35 19.77
N ALA A 374 -14.83 9.06 20.53
CA ALA A 374 -16.21 9.19 20.10
C ALA A 374 -16.50 10.60 19.56
N GLY A 375 -17.36 10.69 18.54
CA GLY A 375 -17.67 11.96 17.86
C GLY A 375 -16.66 12.38 16.81
N THR A 376 -15.55 11.65 16.61
CA THR A 376 -14.64 11.91 15.50
C THR A 376 -15.33 11.65 14.16
N ILE A 377 -15.13 12.53 13.20
CA ILE A 377 -15.60 12.37 11.82
C ILE A 377 -14.45 11.81 11.00
N LEU A 378 -14.64 10.65 10.38
CA LEU A 378 -13.79 10.17 9.30
C LEU A 378 -14.31 10.74 7.98
N LYS A 379 -13.49 11.57 7.36
CA LYS A 379 -13.76 12.19 6.08
C LYS A 379 -12.91 11.53 5.01
N PHE A 380 -13.53 11.20 3.89
CA PHE A 380 -12.85 10.65 2.71
C PHE A 380 -13.05 11.59 1.53
N ASN A 381 -11.98 11.79 0.75
CA ASN A 381 -12.06 12.36 -0.59
C ASN A 381 -11.53 11.33 -1.58
N MET A 382 -12.09 11.30 -2.77
CA MET A 382 -11.79 10.34 -3.80
C MET A 382 -11.76 11.02 -5.17
N TRP A 383 -10.71 10.76 -5.94
CA TRP A 383 -10.47 11.42 -7.24
C TRP A 383 -10.58 10.43 -8.37
N PHE A 384 -11.19 10.88 -9.48
CA PHE A 384 -11.26 10.14 -10.73
C PHE A 384 -10.72 10.98 -11.89
N ASP A 385 -10.26 10.29 -12.94
CA ASP A 385 -9.85 10.90 -14.19
C ASP A 385 -10.47 10.13 -15.36
N ASN A 386 -11.53 10.69 -15.93
CA ASN A 386 -12.23 10.20 -17.12
C ASN A 386 -11.79 10.95 -18.39
N THR A 387 -10.54 11.44 -18.42
CA THR A 387 -9.98 12.13 -19.59
C THR A 387 -9.07 11.22 -20.42
N GLU A 388 -8.66 11.71 -21.58
CA GLU A 388 -7.67 11.10 -22.47
C GLU A 388 -6.26 11.02 -21.85
N ASN A 389 -6.00 11.80 -20.78
CA ASN A 389 -4.72 11.78 -20.09
C ASN A 389 -4.55 10.57 -19.16
N ASN A 390 -5.64 9.87 -18.86
CA ASN A 390 -5.60 8.63 -18.09
C ASN A 390 -5.35 7.43 -19.02
N PRO A 391 -4.15 6.84 -19.05
CA PRO A 391 -3.82 5.73 -19.96
C PRO A 391 -4.59 4.45 -19.64
N SER A 392 -5.20 4.34 -18.45
CA SER A 392 -6.02 3.19 -18.04
C SER A 392 -7.49 3.36 -18.42
N ASN A 393 -7.91 4.55 -18.86
CA ASN A 393 -9.30 4.82 -19.21
C ASN A 393 -9.64 4.26 -20.60
N PRO A 394 -10.54 3.26 -20.71
CA PRO A 394 -10.84 2.66 -22.00
C PRO A 394 -11.64 3.60 -22.94
N HIS A 395 -12.50 4.47 -22.38
CA HIS A 395 -13.44 5.30 -23.14
C HIS A 395 -13.70 6.65 -22.45
N PRO A 396 -12.88 7.68 -22.70
CA PRO A 396 -13.04 9.00 -22.08
C PRO A 396 -14.36 9.71 -22.43
N GLY A 397 -14.97 9.35 -23.56
CA GLY A 397 -16.27 9.90 -23.99
C GLY A 397 -17.49 9.31 -23.30
N ASP A 398 -17.34 8.29 -22.46
CA ASP A 398 -18.46 7.64 -21.79
C ASP A 398 -18.82 8.37 -20.49
N PHE A 399 -20.13 8.41 -20.21
CA PHE A 399 -20.65 8.74 -18.89
C PHE A 399 -20.62 7.46 -18.05
N VAL A 400 -19.90 7.49 -16.92
CA VAL A 400 -19.63 6.31 -16.10
C VAL A 400 -20.38 6.40 -14.78
N THR A 401 -20.98 5.28 -14.39
CA THR A 401 -21.71 5.14 -13.13
C THR A 401 -21.18 3.96 -12.33
N TRP A 402 -21.74 3.79 -11.14
CA TRP A 402 -21.46 2.64 -10.30
C TRP A 402 -21.74 1.31 -11.01
N GLY A 403 -20.83 0.36 -10.90
CA GLY A 403 -20.99 -1.00 -11.41
C GLY A 403 -19.80 -1.89 -11.11
N ASP A 404 -20.01 -3.21 -11.28
CA ASP A 404 -19.05 -4.25 -10.90
C ASP A 404 -17.93 -4.46 -11.92
N ARG A 405 -18.11 -4.04 -13.17
CA ARG A 405 -17.10 -4.26 -14.22
C ARG A 405 -15.95 -3.28 -14.09
N ALA A 406 -14.75 -3.68 -14.47
CA ALA A 406 -13.60 -2.78 -14.48
C ALA A 406 -13.82 -1.49 -15.30
N ALA A 407 -14.68 -1.54 -16.34
CA ALA A 407 -15.06 -0.39 -17.15
C ALA A 407 -16.12 0.52 -16.51
N ASP A 408 -16.85 0.04 -15.52
CA ASP A 408 -17.69 0.84 -14.63
C ASP A 408 -16.81 1.43 -13.52
N GLU A 409 -17.38 2.04 -12.47
CA GLU A 409 -16.59 2.54 -11.35
C GLU A 409 -17.24 2.20 -10.02
N MET A 410 -16.39 2.09 -9.02
CA MET A 410 -16.75 2.01 -7.61
C MET A 410 -16.04 3.08 -6.80
N GLY A 411 -16.57 3.39 -5.62
CA GLY A 411 -16.00 4.41 -4.77
C GLY A 411 -16.18 4.12 -3.29
N HIS A 412 -15.31 3.29 -2.72
CA HIS A 412 -15.34 3.00 -1.28
C HIS A 412 -13.95 2.74 -0.71
N ALA A 413 -13.87 2.78 0.61
CA ALA A 413 -12.69 2.39 1.38
C ALA A 413 -13.02 1.18 2.25
N TRP A 414 -12.11 0.22 2.29
CA TRP A 414 -12.07 -0.81 3.32
C TRP A 414 -11.18 -0.34 4.45
N VAL A 415 -11.71 -0.33 5.66
CA VAL A 415 -10.98 0.15 6.85
C VAL A 415 -11.12 -0.90 7.95
N GLY A 416 -10.00 -1.36 8.46
CA GLY A 416 -9.94 -2.18 9.66
C GLY A 416 -10.28 -1.32 10.88
N VAL A 417 -11.35 -1.67 11.59
CA VAL A 417 -11.85 -0.89 12.73
C VAL A 417 -11.98 -1.77 13.95
N THR A 418 -11.36 -1.37 15.04
CA THR A 418 -11.56 -1.96 16.38
C THR A 418 -12.38 -0.99 17.21
N SER A 419 -13.55 -1.43 17.69
CA SER A 419 -14.37 -0.63 18.59
C SER A 419 -13.81 -0.68 20.01
N LEU A 420 -13.82 0.45 20.70
CA LEU A 420 -13.32 0.61 22.06
C LEU A 420 -14.42 1.15 22.98
N THR A 421 -14.32 0.85 24.27
CA THR A 421 -15.02 1.62 25.31
C THR A 421 -14.27 2.94 25.56
N GLU A 422 -14.90 3.90 26.25
CA GLU A 422 -14.21 5.13 26.66
C GLU A 422 -13.03 4.83 27.58
N GLU A 423 -13.18 3.89 28.52
CA GLU A 423 -12.14 3.46 29.45
C GLU A 423 -10.94 2.85 28.71
N ASP A 424 -11.19 1.98 27.74
CA ASP A 424 -10.13 1.37 26.92
C ASP A 424 -9.41 2.41 26.07
N TYR A 425 -10.16 3.35 25.48
CA TYR A 425 -9.58 4.44 24.71
C TYR A 425 -8.62 5.29 25.57
N GLU A 426 -9.07 5.72 26.76
CA GLU A 426 -8.26 6.49 27.70
C GLU A 426 -7.01 5.72 28.13
N ARG A 427 -7.17 4.43 28.44
CA ARG A 427 -6.05 3.55 28.80
C ARG A 427 -5.03 3.45 27.67
N LEU A 428 -5.46 3.12 26.45
CA LEU A 428 -4.58 2.99 25.29
C LEU A 428 -3.86 4.29 24.93
N VAL A 429 -4.54 5.43 25.07
CA VAL A 429 -3.93 6.77 24.86
C VAL A 429 -2.86 7.02 25.93
N ALA A 430 -3.13 6.69 27.19
CA ALA A 430 -2.17 6.86 28.28
C ALA A 430 -0.94 5.95 28.10
N GLU A 431 -1.14 4.69 27.76
CA GLU A 431 -0.05 3.72 27.49
C GLU A 431 0.83 4.20 26.33
N ARG A 432 0.23 4.70 25.24
CA ARG A 432 0.98 5.28 24.10
C ARG A 432 1.75 6.53 24.52
N GLY A 433 1.17 7.38 25.36
CA GLY A 433 1.83 8.59 25.88
C GLY A 433 3.01 8.29 26.83
N ALA A 434 2.95 7.17 27.53
CA ALA A 434 3.98 6.74 28.48
C ALA A 434 5.21 6.09 27.83
N ARG A 435 5.12 5.65 26.54
CA ARG A 435 6.27 5.07 25.83
C ARG A 435 7.35 6.14 25.60
N PRO A 436 8.65 5.84 25.83
CA PRO A 436 9.74 6.75 25.54
C PRO A 436 9.74 7.23 24.09
N VAL A 437 10.18 8.46 23.84
CA VAL A 437 10.23 9.04 22.48
C VAL A 437 11.17 8.24 21.57
N ALA A 438 12.20 7.60 22.14
CA ALA A 438 13.15 6.75 21.40
C ALA A 438 12.46 5.50 20.79
N ASP A 439 11.47 4.94 21.47
CA ASP A 439 10.73 3.75 20.99
C ASP A 439 9.63 4.09 19.97
N ARG A 440 9.51 5.36 19.58
CA ARG A 440 8.51 5.85 18.61
C ARG A 440 9.09 6.08 17.21
N GLN A 441 10.37 5.79 16.99
CA GLN A 441 11.10 6.09 15.74
C GLN A 441 11.86 4.89 15.14
N GLU A 442 11.67 3.66 15.65
CA GLU A 442 12.24 2.46 15.02
C GLU A 442 11.23 1.69 14.17
#